data_7a0ac686f613c054b4781c1fbd9eebfb
#
_entry.id   7a0ac686f613c054b4781c1fbd9eebfb
#
_cell.length_a   1.000
_cell.length_b   1.000
_cell.length_c   1.000
_cell.angle_alpha   90.00
_cell.angle_beta   90.00
_cell.angle_gamma   90.00
#
_symmetry.space_group_name_H-M   'P 1'
#
loop_
_entity.id
_entity.type
_entity.pdbx_description
1 polymer ?
#
loop_
_entity_poly.entity_id
_entity_poly.type
_entity_poly.pdbx_seq_one_letter_code
_entity_poly.pdbx_strand_id
1 'polypeptide(L)'
;MRLAGVAGGALAAAPLSASEDSGVDPKAFAAVFAKRQSVRHYKSTPVPREHIEIILDAARRGPTCMNQQAWKFLVITKPETIAALKRRSIELIDKRTAAAGGTPEQIAERRKIPYQLTEGYFSAPVLVVVLVDSEAPCAGYAIRHDGPIAAGYLMAAARAFGYGTVYVTDGIPDDVTREVLNIPQRYQRMCITPIGVPDGWPRKQEKRKLEENVVWETLEGDQPLKYHPYDPSL
;
A
#
# COMPACT_ATOMS: atom_id res chain seq x y z
N MET A 1 41.80 -26.59 -43.05
CA MET A 1 41.76 -26.29 -41.61
C MET A 1 40.34 -26.43 -41.16
N ARG A 2 40.01 -27.51 -40.43
CA ARG A 2 38.64 -27.82 -40.02
C ARG A 2 38.40 -27.13 -38.70
N LEU A 3 37.35 -26.30 -38.61
CA LEU A 3 36.86 -25.71 -37.35
C LEU A 3 36.08 -26.81 -36.59
N ALA A 4 36.54 -27.09 -35.38
CA ALA A 4 35.89 -28.04 -34.45
C ALA A 4 34.67 -27.35 -33.85
N GLY A 5 33.51 -28.04 -33.92
CA GLY A 5 32.27 -27.56 -33.27
C GLY A 5 32.37 -27.67 -31.75
N VAL A 6 32.02 -26.57 -31.11
CA VAL A 6 31.85 -26.58 -29.63
C VAL A 6 30.49 -27.18 -29.33
N ALA A 7 30.47 -28.34 -28.74
CA ALA A 7 29.26 -28.98 -28.22
C ALA A 7 28.74 -28.15 -27.04
N GLY A 8 27.56 -27.61 -27.17
CA GLY A 8 26.81 -26.95 -26.10
C GLY A 8 26.41 -27.97 -25.04
N GLY A 9 27.15 -28.06 -23.95
CA GLY A 9 26.73 -28.80 -22.79
C GLY A 9 25.57 -28.09 -22.11
N ALA A 10 24.40 -28.73 -22.09
CA ALA A 10 23.28 -28.30 -21.22
C ALA A 10 23.77 -28.42 -19.77
N LEU A 11 24.00 -27.29 -19.12
CA LEU A 11 24.15 -27.22 -17.68
C LEU A 11 22.82 -27.68 -17.06
N ALA A 12 22.79 -28.92 -16.60
CA ALA A 12 21.75 -29.43 -15.73
C ALA A 12 21.78 -28.53 -14.48
N ALA A 13 20.75 -27.70 -14.32
CA ALA A 13 20.58 -26.94 -13.10
C ALA A 13 20.49 -27.94 -11.95
N ALA A 14 21.52 -28.00 -11.09
CA ALA A 14 21.44 -28.70 -9.84
C ALA A 14 20.19 -28.18 -9.10
N PRO A 15 19.42 -29.07 -8.46
CA PRO A 15 18.33 -28.58 -7.63
C PRO A 15 18.97 -27.71 -6.55
N LEU A 16 18.57 -26.43 -6.53
CA LEU A 16 18.87 -25.56 -5.42
C LEU A 16 18.34 -26.29 -4.17
N SER A 17 19.21 -26.82 -3.36
CA SER A 17 18.88 -27.18 -1.99
C SER A 17 18.57 -25.85 -1.32
N ALA A 18 17.28 -25.48 -1.26
CA ALA A 18 16.84 -24.43 -0.39
C ALA A 18 17.42 -24.74 0.98
N SER A 19 18.15 -23.77 1.57
CA SER A 19 18.75 -23.93 2.89
C SER A 19 17.71 -24.49 3.85
N GLU A 20 18.09 -25.43 4.65
CA GLU A 20 17.25 -26.39 5.39
C GLU A 20 16.26 -25.78 6.39
N ASP A 21 16.03 -24.48 6.44
CA ASP A 21 15.07 -23.92 7.41
C ASP A 21 14.54 -22.54 7.05
N SER A 22 13.63 -22.45 6.09
CA SER A 22 12.79 -21.26 6.03
C SER A 22 11.51 -21.40 6.89
N GLY A 23 11.11 -22.63 7.23
CA GLY A 23 9.84 -22.91 7.93
C GLY A 23 8.59 -22.38 7.20
N VAL A 24 8.75 -21.80 5.99
CA VAL A 24 7.69 -21.13 5.22
C VAL A 24 7.54 -21.80 3.86
N ASP A 25 6.33 -22.22 3.51
CA ASP A 25 6.03 -22.66 2.15
C ASP A 25 6.13 -21.47 1.17
N PRO A 26 7.09 -21.48 0.22
CA PRO A 26 7.27 -20.40 -0.74
C PRO A 26 6.02 -20.13 -1.59
N LYS A 27 5.22 -21.15 -1.92
CA LYS A 27 3.99 -21.00 -2.71
C LYS A 27 2.89 -20.32 -1.89
N ALA A 28 2.73 -20.71 -0.63
CA ALA A 28 1.80 -20.06 0.28
C ALA A 28 2.18 -18.59 0.51
N PHE A 29 3.46 -18.30 0.70
CA PHE A 29 3.99 -16.94 0.82
C PHE A 29 3.72 -16.10 -0.44
N ALA A 30 4.07 -16.59 -1.60
CA ALA A 30 3.83 -15.91 -2.88
C ALA A 30 2.33 -15.67 -3.13
N ALA A 31 1.46 -16.59 -2.70
CA ALA A 31 0.01 -16.46 -2.84
C ALA A 31 -0.57 -15.26 -2.06
N VAL A 32 0.05 -14.82 -0.96
CA VAL A 32 -0.35 -13.62 -0.21
C VAL A 32 -0.26 -12.40 -1.13
N PHE A 33 0.86 -12.21 -1.82
CA PHE A 33 1.08 -11.11 -2.74
C PHE A 33 0.18 -11.21 -3.97
N ALA A 34 0.05 -12.40 -4.56
CA ALA A 34 -0.80 -12.64 -5.73
C ALA A 34 -2.29 -12.36 -5.47
N LYS A 35 -2.75 -12.59 -4.23
CA LYS A 35 -4.14 -12.38 -3.80
C LYS A 35 -4.39 -11.01 -3.17
N ARG A 36 -3.34 -10.21 -2.87
CA ARG A 36 -3.52 -8.88 -2.31
C ARG A 36 -4.12 -7.93 -3.36
N GLN A 37 -5.15 -7.22 -2.99
CA GLN A 37 -5.83 -6.22 -3.81
C GLN A 37 -6.11 -4.97 -2.99
N SER A 38 -6.32 -3.83 -3.65
CA SER A 38 -6.70 -2.57 -3.02
C SER A 38 -8.20 -2.59 -2.69
N VAL A 39 -8.52 -2.96 -1.46
CA VAL A 39 -9.89 -2.98 -0.94
C VAL A 39 -10.25 -1.59 -0.43
N ARG A 40 -11.44 -1.10 -0.79
CA ARG A 40 -11.91 0.25 -0.47
C ARG A 40 -13.25 0.27 0.28
N HIS A 41 -13.90 -0.87 0.44
CA HIS A 41 -15.15 -1.04 1.19
C HIS A 41 -15.04 -2.22 2.14
N TYR A 42 -15.48 -2.02 3.37
CA TYR A 42 -15.27 -2.96 4.46
C TYR A 42 -16.57 -3.22 5.22
N LYS A 43 -16.70 -4.44 5.74
CA LYS A 43 -17.71 -4.78 6.71
C LYS A 43 -17.37 -4.15 8.07
N SER A 44 -18.38 -3.91 8.88
CA SER A 44 -18.22 -3.42 10.26
C SER A 44 -17.67 -4.48 11.24
N THR A 45 -17.30 -5.65 10.74
CA THR A 45 -16.73 -6.74 11.55
C THR A 45 -15.47 -6.28 12.27
N PRO A 46 -15.39 -6.35 13.61
CA PRO A 46 -14.22 -5.93 14.35
C PRO A 46 -12.96 -6.71 13.95
N VAL A 47 -11.83 -6.04 14.00
CA VAL A 47 -10.51 -6.67 13.85
C VAL A 47 -9.92 -6.86 15.25
N PRO A 48 -9.60 -8.09 15.69
CA PRO A 48 -9.01 -8.34 16.98
C PRO A 48 -7.70 -7.57 17.17
N ARG A 49 -7.50 -7.03 18.35
CA ARG A 49 -6.26 -6.27 18.68
C ARG A 49 -5.01 -7.10 18.46
N GLU A 50 -5.02 -8.36 18.83
CA GLU A 50 -3.94 -9.30 18.62
C GLU A 50 -3.53 -9.41 17.13
N HIS A 51 -4.51 -9.48 16.22
CA HIS A 51 -4.21 -9.48 14.79
C HIS A 51 -3.55 -8.17 14.34
N ILE A 52 -4.01 -7.02 14.86
CA ILE A 52 -3.40 -5.72 14.57
C ILE A 52 -1.95 -5.70 15.04
N GLU A 53 -1.67 -6.18 16.24
CA GLU A 53 -0.32 -6.23 16.82
C GLU A 53 0.62 -7.12 16.01
N ILE A 54 0.17 -8.29 15.55
CA ILE A 54 0.96 -9.18 14.66
C ILE A 54 1.23 -8.50 13.31
N ILE A 55 0.23 -7.84 12.73
CA ILE A 55 0.36 -7.12 11.46
C ILE A 55 1.39 -5.97 11.60
N LEU A 56 1.35 -5.23 12.70
CA LEU A 56 2.30 -4.15 12.97
C LEU A 56 3.70 -4.66 13.31
N ASP A 57 3.81 -5.81 13.99
CA ASP A 57 5.09 -6.46 14.22
C ASP A 57 5.75 -6.87 12.89
N ALA A 58 4.99 -7.41 11.95
CA ALA A 58 5.49 -7.67 10.61
C ALA A 58 5.91 -6.38 9.88
N ALA A 59 5.12 -5.31 9.99
CA ALA A 59 5.43 -4.03 9.36
C ALA A 59 6.77 -3.45 9.81
N ARG A 60 7.03 -3.47 11.12
CA ARG A 60 8.28 -2.93 11.70
C ARG A 60 9.53 -3.78 11.44
N ARG A 61 9.39 -4.93 10.78
CA ARG A 61 10.53 -5.78 10.38
C ARG A 61 11.06 -5.46 8.98
N GLY A 62 10.51 -4.47 8.31
CA GLY A 62 11.06 -3.96 7.06
C GLY A 62 12.49 -3.44 7.24
N PRO A 63 13.33 -3.49 6.18
CA PRO A 63 14.66 -2.87 6.23
C PRO A 63 14.57 -1.35 6.36
N THR A 64 15.53 -0.74 7.06
CA THR A 64 15.64 0.71 7.18
C THR A 64 17.08 1.18 6.94
N CYS A 65 17.20 2.43 6.48
CA CYS A 65 18.51 3.07 6.35
C CYS A 65 19.25 3.01 7.69
N MET A 66 20.41 2.37 7.70
CA MET A 66 21.27 2.22 8.90
C MET A 66 20.53 1.71 10.15
N ASN A 67 19.48 0.92 9.97
CA ASN A 67 18.62 0.42 11.05
C ASN A 67 18.01 1.53 11.94
N GLN A 68 17.74 2.70 11.38
CA GLN A 68 17.21 3.86 12.11
C GLN A 68 15.76 3.67 12.59
N GLN A 69 14.98 2.81 11.92
CA GLN A 69 13.60 2.47 12.28
C GLN A 69 12.74 3.72 12.54
N ALA A 70 12.86 4.71 11.64
CA ALA A 70 12.30 6.05 11.79
C ALA A 70 10.77 6.12 11.63
N TRP A 71 10.10 4.99 11.47
CA TRP A 71 8.64 4.94 11.34
C TRP A 71 7.91 4.94 12.67
N LYS A 72 6.65 5.40 12.61
CA LYS A 72 5.63 5.19 13.65
C LYS A 72 4.33 4.76 12.99
N PHE A 73 3.60 3.90 13.67
CA PHE A 73 2.27 3.44 13.27
C PHE A 73 1.25 4.00 14.25
N LEU A 74 0.42 4.94 13.77
CA LEU A 74 -0.69 5.48 14.56
C LEU A 74 -1.95 4.69 14.22
N VAL A 75 -2.45 3.92 15.18
CA VAL A 75 -3.62 3.04 15.02
C VAL A 75 -4.87 3.74 15.54
N ILE A 76 -5.90 3.80 14.71
CA ILE A 76 -7.19 4.40 15.00
C ILE A 76 -8.25 3.31 14.98
N THR A 77 -8.90 3.08 16.11
CA THR A 77 -9.98 2.08 16.28
C THR A 77 -11.23 2.70 16.89
N LYS A 78 -11.15 3.96 17.39
CA LYS A 78 -12.29 4.64 18.00
C LYS A 78 -13.25 5.13 16.92
N PRO A 79 -14.51 4.68 16.92
CA PRO A 79 -15.50 5.08 15.91
C PRO A 79 -15.67 6.60 15.80
N GLU A 80 -15.63 7.32 16.93
CA GLU A 80 -15.76 8.77 16.97
C GLU A 80 -14.59 9.48 16.28
N THR A 81 -13.37 8.96 16.37
CA THR A 81 -12.19 9.51 15.68
C THR A 81 -12.27 9.24 14.18
N ILE A 82 -12.69 8.03 13.79
CA ILE A 82 -12.92 7.68 12.38
C ILE A 82 -14.01 8.58 11.78
N ALA A 83 -15.11 8.78 12.51
CA ALA A 83 -16.20 9.66 12.09
C ALA A 83 -15.75 11.13 11.97
N ALA A 84 -14.89 11.61 12.86
CA ALA A 84 -14.32 12.95 12.78
C ALA A 84 -13.45 13.13 11.54
N LEU A 85 -12.54 12.18 11.25
CA LEU A 85 -11.73 12.18 10.04
C LEU A 85 -12.60 12.19 8.78
N LYS A 86 -13.62 11.34 8.72
CA LYS A 86 -14.57 11.28 7.60
C LYS A 86 -15.25 12.62 7.37
N ARG A 87 -15.87 13.18 8.42
CA ARG A 87 -16.59 14.47 8.35
C ARG A 87 -15.67 15.58 7.85
N ARG A 88 -14.49 15.74 8.45
CA ARG A 88 -13.54 16.79 8.06
C ARG A 88 -13.01 16.59 6.64
N SER A 89 -12.82 15.36 6.18
CA SER A 89 -12.44 15.07 4.80
C SER A 89 -13.54 15.50 3.81
N ILE A 90 -14.79 15.21 4.11
CA ILE A 90 -15.95 15.61 3.28
C ILE A 90 -16.06 17.14 3.22
N GLU A 91 -15.97 17.83 4.37
CA GLU A 91 -16.01 19.31 4.43
C GLU A 91 -14.92 19.93 3.55
N LEU A 92 -13.72 19.35 3.53
CA LEU A 92 -12.63 19.84 2.70
C LEU A 92 -12.85 19.54 1.21
N ILE A 93 -13.40 18.38 0.87
CA ILE A 93 -13.79 18.05 -0.52
C ILE A 93 -14.81 19.07 -1.00
N ASP A 94 -15.82 19.38 -0.19
CA ASP A 94 -16.84 20.41 -0.51
C ASP A 94 -16.22 21.78 -0.77
N LYS A 95 -15.37 22.22 0.15
CA LYS A 95 -14.65 23.49 0.02
C LYS A 95 -13.81 23.56 -1.27
N ARG A 96 -13.05 22.51 -1.56
CA ARG A 96 -12.17 22.45 -2.75
C ARG A 96 -12.97 22.41 -4.06
N THR A 97 -14.03 21.62 -4.10
CA THR A 97 -14.87 21.52 -5.31
C THR A 97 -15.66 22.78 -5.58
N ALA A 98 -16.15 23.46 -4.54
CA ALA A 98 -16.81 24.75 -4.66
C ALA A 98 -15.84 25.86 -5.12
N ALA A 99 -14.63 25.90 -4.56
CA ALA A 99 -13.59 26.86 -4.93
C ALA A 99 -13.13 26.72 -6.39
N ALA A 100 -13.24 25.54 -6.98
CA ALA A 100 -12.92 25.31 -8.39
C ALA A 100 -13.96 25.94 -9.35
N GLY A 101 -15.08 26.48 -8.84
CA GLY A 101 -16.15 27.11 -9.61
C GLY A 101 -16.95 26.13 -10.49
N GLY A 102 -17.86 26.66 -11.28
CA GLY A 102 -18.70 25.89 -12.21
C GLY A 102 -20.17 25.84 -11.81
N THR A 103 -20.98 25.14 -12.61
CA THR A 103 -22.41 24.97 -12.31
C THR A 103 -22.60 23.97 -11.16
N PRO A 104 -23.78 23.96 -10.49
CA PRO A 104 -24.08 22.96 -9.46
C PRO A 104 -23.87 21.52 -9.92
N GLU A 105 -24.20 21.20 -11.17
CA GLU A 105 -24.05 19.87 -11.76
C GLU A 105 -22.56 19.50 -11.92
N GLN A 106 -21.73 20.44 -12.38
CA GLN A 106 -20.27 20.25 -12.51
C GLN A 106 -19.60 20.05 -11.15
N ILE A 107 -20.07 20.77 -10.12
CA ILE A 107 -19.60 20.61 -8.75
C ILE A 107 -19.99 19.23 -8.22
N ALA A 108 -21.25 18.82 -8.43
CA ALA A 108 -21.75 17.52 -8.00
C ALA A 108 -20.97 16.36 -8.65
N GLU A 109 -20.69 16.44 -9.94
CA GLU A 109 -19.90 15.40 -10.64
C GLU A 109 -18.46 15.32 -10.11
N ARG A 110 -17.80 16.45 -9.86
CA ARG A 110 -16.45 16.49 -9.27
C ARG A 110 -16.37 15.90 -7.86
N ARG A 111 -17.45 15.95 -7.07
CA ARG A 111 -17.53 15.35 -5.73
C ARG A 111 -17.67 13.85 -5.75
N LYS A 112 -18.28 13.29 -6.77
CA LYS A 112 -18.75 11.89 -6.80
C LYS A 112 -17.67 10.90 -6.44
N ILE A 113 -16.55 10.88 -7.15
CA ILE A 113 -15.45 9.96 -6.89
C ILE A 113 -14.80 10.20 -5.51
N PRO A 114 -14.41 11.45 -5.13
CA PRO A 114 -13.88 11.72 -3.80
C PRO A 114 -14.80 11.25 -2.66
N TYR A 115 -16.11 11.45 -2.80
CA TYR A 115 -17.07 11.01 -1.78
C TYR A 115 -17.14 9.49 -1.69
N GLN A 116 -17.24 8.78 -2.81
CA GLN A 116 -17.28 7.33 -2.84
C GLN A 116 -16.03 6.72 -2.19
N LEU A 117 -14.85 7.27 -2.50
CA LEU A 117 -13.61 6.82 -1.89
C LEU A 117 -13.57 7.09 -0.38
N THR A 118 -14.00 8.29 0.04
CA THR A 118 -14.04 8.66 1.46
C THR A 118 -15.00 7.77 2.24
N GLU A 119 -16.23 7.56 1.73
CA GLU A 119 -17.19 6.64 2.34
C GLU A 119 -16.59 5.24 2.47
N GLY A 120 -15.94 4.75 1.42
CA GLY A 120 -15.34 3.44 1.40
C GLY A 120 -14.20 3.27 2.41
N TYR A 121 -13.22 4.19 2.43
CA TYR A 121 -12.07 4.09 3.33
C TYR A 121 -12.49 4.12 4.81
N PHE A 122 -13.44 4.99 5.15
CA PHE A 122 -13.94 5.15 6.51
C PHE A 122 -15.03 4.14 6.91
N SER A 123 -15.35 3.15 6.05
CA SER A 123 -16.14 1.98 6.45
C SER A 123 -15.29 0.95 7.21
N ALA A 124 -13.96 1.04 7.15
CA ALA A 124 -13.06 0.14 7.86
C ALA A 124 -13.10 0.38 9.38
N PRO A 125 -13.10 -0.68 10.20
CA PRO A 125 -13.08 -0.57 11.65
C PRO A 125 -11.71 -0.12 12.20
N VAL A 126 -10.66 -0.22 11.41
CA VAL A 126 -9.28 0.16 11.80
C VAL A 126 -8.63 0.97 10.68
N LEU A 127 -7.98 2.08 11.07
CA LEU A 127 -7.09 2.82 10.20
C LEU A 127 -5.69 2.82 10.81
N VAL A 128 -4.67 2.62 9.98
CA VAL A 128 -3.27 2.77 10.39
C VAL A 128 -2.64 3.88 9.59
N VAL A 129 -2.16 4.92 10.26
CA VAL A 129 -1.34 5.97 9.64
C VAL A 129 0.12 5.57 9.76
N VAL A 130 0.78 5.41 8.64
CA VAL A 130 2.23 5.16 8.59
C VAL A 130 2.94 6.50 8.53
N LEU A 131 3.71 6.79 9.55
CA LEU A 131 4.44 8.03 9.75
C LEU A 131 5.94 7.75 9.72
N VAL A 132 6.71 8.74 9.28
CA VAL A 132 8.18 8.72 9.35
C VAL A 132 8.66 9.99 10.04
N ASP A 133 9.63 9.84 10.92
CA ASP A 133 10.27 10.95 11.61
C ASP A 133 11.20 11.70 10.64
N SER A 134 10.86 12.94 10.31
CA SER A 134 11.64 13.77 9.39
C SER A 134 12.92 14.34 10.01
N GLU A 135 13.12 14.17 11.31
CA GLU A 135 14.32 14.57 12.04
C GLU A 135 15.30 13.40 12.26
N ALA A 136 14.96 12.19 11.80
CA ALA A 136 15.86 11.04 11.87
C ALA A 136 17.12 11.27 11.02
N PRO A 137 18.30 10.73 11.39
CA PRO A 137 19.55 10.93 10.66
C PRO A 137 19.48 10.59 9.17
N CYS A 138 18.67 9.60 8.78
CA CYS A 138 18.45 9.19 7.40
C CYS A 138 17.07 9.61 6.86
N ALA A 139 16.49 10.71 7.33
CA ALA A 139 15.11 11.10 7.03
C ALA A 139 14.77 11.10 5.53
N GLY A 140 15.68 11.59 4.68
CA GLY A 140 15.47 11.60 3.23
C GLY A 140 15.31 10.21 2.60
N TYR A 141 15.98 9.18 3.12
CA TYR A 141 15.79 7.78 2.72
C TYR A 141 14.57 7.17 3.41
N ALA A 142 14.39 7.43 4.69
CA ALA A 142 13.28 6.91 5.47
C ALA A 142 11.92 7.30 4.86
N ILE A 143 11.77 8.56 4.43
CA ILE A 143 10.57 9.06 3.77
C ILE A 143 10.35 8.37 2.42
N ARG A 144 11.40 8.21 1.60
CA ARG A 144 11.26 7.67 0.24
C ARG A 144 11.13 6.15 0.20
N HIS A 145 11.76 5.46 1.12
CA HIS A 145 11.92 4.00 1.05
C HIS A 145 11.38 3.27 2.28
N ASP A 146 11.84 3.59 3.48
CA ASP A 146 11.57 2.80 4.68
C ASP A 146 10.08 2.77 5.03
N GLY A 147 9.42 3.94 5.07
CA GLY A 147 8.00 4.05 5.35
C GLY A 147 7.11 3.30 4.34
N PRO A 148 7.30 3.50 3.02
CA PRO A 148 6.61 2.71 1.99
C PRO A 148 6.85 1.20 2.08
N ILE A 149 8.08 0.75 2.40
CA ILE A 149 8.38 -0.66 2.61
C ILE A 149 7.61 -1.21 3.81
N ALA A 150 7.63 -0.52 4.95
CA ALA A 150 6.87 -0.93 6.13
C ALA A 150 5.37 -1.04 5.85
N ALA A 151 4.79 -0.10 5.08
CA ALA A 151 3.39 -0.17 4.66
C ALA A 151 3.14 -1.38 3.74
N GLY A 152 4.07 -1.73 2.86
CA GLY A 152 4.01 -2.94 2.03
C GLY A 152 3.96 -4.21 2.87
N TYR A 153 4.81 -4.31 3.90
CA TYR A 153 4.84 -5.43 4.85
C TYR A 153 3.53 -5.52 5.64
N LEU A 154 3.02 -4.37 6.14
CA LEU A 154 1.72 -4.29 6.79
C LEU A 154 0.61 -4.86 5.93
N MET A 155 0.52 -4.44 4.66
CA MET A 155 -0.53 -4.88 3.74
C MET A 155 -0.42 -6.38 3.41
N ALA A 156 0.79 -6.92 3.28
CA ALA A 156 1.02 -8.35 3.07
C ALA A 156 0.60 -9.16 4.30
N ALA A 157 1.00 -8.73 5.50
CA ALA A 157 0.61 -9.37 6.75
C ALA A 157 -0.91 -9.34 6.96
N ALA A 158 -1.57 -8.20 6.75
CA ALA A 158 -3.02 -8.09 6.84
C ALA A 158 -3.72 -9.05 5.85
N ARG A 159 -3.17 -9.19 4.63
CA ARG A 159 -3.71 -10.13 3.63
C ARG A 159 -3.56 -11.59 4.07
N ALA A 160 -2.50 -11.96 4.78
CA ALA A 160 -2.33 -13.31 5.33
C ALA A 160 -3.44 -13.67 6.32
N PHE A 161 -3.94 -12.70 7.10
CA PHE A 161 -5.12 -12.84 7.97
C PHE A 161 -6.45 -12.81 7.21
N GLY A 162 -6.46 -12.56 5.89
CA GLY A 162 -7.69 -12.42 5.12
C GLY A 162 -8.28 -11.01 5.12
N TYR A 163 -7.62 -10.02 5.73
CA TYR A 163 -8.08 -8.63 5.70
C TYR A 163 -7.78 -7.95 4.37
N GLY A 164 -8.66 -7.01 4.00
CA GLY A 164 -8.45 -6.05 2.92
C GLY A 164 -7.70 -4.84 3.42
N THR A 165 -6.91 -4.25 2.53
CA THR A 165 -6.15 -3.01 2.77
C THR A 165 -6.02 -2.22 1.47
N VAL A 166 -5.70 -0.94 1.58
CA VAL A 166 -5.28 -0.10 0.46
C VAL A 166 -4.26 0.93 0.93
N TYR A 167 -3.31 1.28 0.06
CA TYR A 167 -2.31 2.33 0.31
C TYR A 167 -2.90 3.67 -0.11
N VAL A 168 -3.39 4.48 0.85
CA VAL A 168 -4.02 5.78 0.57
C VAL A 168 -3.03 6.90 0.81
N THR A 169 -2.69 7.66 -0.23
CA THR A 169 -1.85 8.86 -0.17
C THR A 169 -2.71 10.12 -0.14
N ASP A 170 -3.55 10.31 -1.14
CA ASP A 170 -4.24 11.58 -1.42
C ASP A 170 -5.74 11.56 -1.14
N GLY A 171 -6.34 10.37 -1.04
CA GLY A 171 -7.78 10.22 -0.80
C GLY A 171 -8.27 10.67 0.58
N ILE A 172 -7.33 10.85 1.54
CA ILE A 172 -7.58 11.45 2.85
C ILE A 172 -6.57 12.60 3.00
N PRO A 173 -7.02 13.86 3.11
CA PRO A 173 -6.12 15.01 3.13
C PRO A 173 -5.18 15.01 4.33
N ASP A 174 -3.92 15.40 4.11
CA ASP A 174 -2.89 15.39 5.16
C ASP A 174 -3.16 16.42 6.26
N ASP A 175 -3.62 17.61 5.88
CA ASP A 175 -4.02 18.67 6.81
C ASP A 175 -5.15 18.22 7.77
N VAL A 176 -6.19 17.55 7.25
CA VAL A 176 -7.26 16.96 8.05
C VAL A 176 -6.72 15.89 9.00
N THR A 177 -5.84 15.04 8.49
CA THR A 177 -5.25 13.96 9.29
C THR A 177 -4.43 14.54 10.46
N ARG A 178 -3.61 15.55 10.18
CA ARG A 178 -2.80 16.26 11.21
C ARG A 178 -3.65 16.96 12.24
N GLU A 179 -4.69 17.68 11.80
CA GLU A 179 -5.61 18.41 12.67
C GLU A 179 -6.34 17.46 13.63
N VAL A 180 -7.00 16.43 13.08
CA VAL A 180 -7.85 15.52 13.87
C VAL A 180 -7.04 14.61 14.79
N LEU A 181 -5.83 14.19 14.36
CA LEU A 181 -5.00 13.23 15.10
C LEU A 181 -3.85 13.88 15.88
N ASN A 182 -3.74 15.21 15.87
CA ASN A 182 -2.67 15.98 16.54
C ASN A 182 -1.28 15.47 16.12
N ILE A 183 -1.03 15.25 14.84
CA ILE A 183 0.25 14.75 14.34
C ILE A 183 1.27 15.89 14.31
N PRO A 184 2.36 15.83 15.12
CA PRO A 184 3.41 16.85 15.10
C PRO A 184 4.07 17.01 13.73
N GLN A 185 4.55 18.23 13.42
CA GLN A 185 5.16 18.55 12.11
C GLN A 185 6.40 17.70 11.81
N ARG A 186 7.13 17.26 12.83
CA ARG A 186 8.28 16.37 12.66
C ARG A 186 7.94 15.02 11.99
N TYR A 187 6.68 14.57 12.03
CA TYR A 187 6.28 13.33 11.40
C TYR A 187 5.67 13.60 10.04
N GLN A 188 6.23 12.97 9.01
CA GLN A 188 5.65 12.95 7.68
C GLN A 188 4.79 11.71 7.49
N ARG A 189 3.57 11.90 7.01
CA ARG A 189 2.67 10.81 6.68
C ARG A 189 3.07 10.19 5.34
N MET A 190 3.24 8.86 5.33
CA MET A 190 3.49 8.08 4.11
C MET A 190 2.17 7.66 3.48
N CYS A 191 1.29 7.08 4.28
CA CYS A 191 -0.04 6.68 3.84
C CYS A 191 -0.98 6.52 5.03
N ILE A 192 -2.26 6.35 4.71
CA ILE A 192 -3.25 5.76 5.63
C ILE A 192 -3.66 4.42 5.03
N THR A 193 -3.67 3.38 5.84
CA THR A 193 -4.08 2.04 5.42
C THR A 193 -5.28 1.60 6.25
N PRO A 194 -6.49 1.57 5.66
CA PRO A 194 -7.64 0.90 6.28
C PRO A 194 -7.39 -0.60 6.40
N ILE A 195 -7.84 -1.21 7.49
CA ILE A 195 -7.78 -2.67 7.71
C ILE A 195 -9.16 -3.15 8.14
N GLY A 196 -9.67 -4.18 7.48
CA GLY A 196 -10.96 -4.77 7.81
C GLY A 196 -11.32 -5.96 6.92
N VAL A 197 -12.41 -6.62 7.26
CA VAL A 197 -12.99 -7.67 6.41
C VAL A 197 -13.56 -7.00 5.15
N PRO A 198 -13.15 -7.40 3.93
CA PRO A 198 -13.70 -6.81 2.72
C PRO A 198 -15.21 -7.00 2.60
N ASP A 199 -15.92 -5.96 2.15
CA ASP A 199 -17.30 -6.08 1.72
C ASP A 199 -17.38 -6.54 0.25
N GLY A 200 -16.72 -7.65 -0.03
CA GLY A 200 -16.41 -8.15 -1.36
C GLY A 200 -14.98 -7.83 -1.79
N TRP A 201 -14.31 -8.82 -2.39
CA TRP A 201 -13.01 -8.60 -3.02
C TRP A 201 -13.23 -7.90 -4.36
N PRO A 202 -12.47 -6.83 -4.65
CA PRO A 202 -12.57 -6.17 -5.94
C PRO A 202 -12.13 -7.11 -7.08
N ARG A 203 -12.53 -6.78 -8.32
CA ARG A 203 -12.06 -7.52 -9.48
C ARG A 203 -10.53 -7.55 -9.51
N LYS A 204 -9.97 -8.73 -9.74
CA LYS A 204 -8.52 -8.89 -9.85
C LYS A 204 -8.01 -8.07 -11.03
N GLN A 205 -7.11 -7.13 -10.73
CA GLN A 205 -6.41 -6.36 -11.75
C GLN A 205 -5.36 -7.24 -12.42
N GLU A 206 -5.35 -7.25 -13.73
CA GLU A 206 -4.30 -7.91 -14.49
C GLU A 206 -2.96 -7.22 -14.23
N LYS A 207 -1.95 -8.03 -14.10
CA LYS A 207 -0.57 -7.56 -14.01
C LYS A 207 0.11 -7.76 -15.35
N ARG A 208 1.06 -6.91 -15.66
CA ARG A 208 1.94 -7.13 -16.80
C ARG A 208 2.55 -8.52 -16.72
N LYS A 209 2.87 -9.09 -17.85
CA LYS A 209 3.65 -10.34 -17.87
C LYS A 209 5.01 -10.10 -17.24
N LEU A 210 5.57 -11.14 -16.65
CA LEU A 210 6.85 -11.01 -15.94
C LEU A 210 7.96 -10.50 -16.88
N GLU A 211 7.94 -10.97 -18.13
CA GLU A 211 8.92 -10.64 -19.16
C GLU A 211 8.88 -9.16 -19.56
N GLU A 212 7.77 -8.45 -19.31
CA GLU A 212 7.68 -7.00 -19.54
C GLU A 212 8.38 -6.17 -18.45
N ASN A 213 8.60 -6.74 -17.29
CA ASN A 213 9.15 -6.05 -16.11
C ASN A 213 10.51 -6.58 -15.68
N VAL A 214 10.96 -7.69 -16.25
CA VAL A 214 12.23 -8.35 -15.87
C VAL A 214 13.15 -8.43 -17.07
N VAL A 215 14.28 -7.81 -16.95
CA VAL A 215 15.36 -7.86 -17.94
C VAL A 215 16.58 -8.45 -17.26
N TRP A 216 17.26 -9.35 -17.96
CA TRP A 216 18.46 -10.03 -17.46
C TRP A 216 19.70 -9.30 -17.95
N GLU A 217 20.68 -9.13 -17.07
CA GLU A 217 22.03 -8.59 -17.29
C GLU A 217 22.01 -7.08 -17.64
N THR A 218 21.48 -6.66 -18.78
CA THR A 218 21.52 -5.27 -19.26
C THR A 218 20.20 -4.84 -19.87
N LEU A 219 19.95 -3.52 -19.90
CA LEU A 219 18.78 -2.93 -20.58
C LEU A 219 19.05 -2.63 -22.08
N GLU A 220 20.15 -3.13 -22.64
CA GLU A 220 20.46 -2.90 -24.04
C GLU A 220 19.39 -3.54 -24.97
N GLY A 221 18.78 -2.73 -25.81
CA GLY A 221 17.70 -3.17 -26.70
C GLY A 221 16.31 -3.32 -26.04
N ASP A 222 16.19 -3.02 -24.73
CA ASP A 222 14.89 -3.01 -24.05
C ASP A 222 13.95 -1.94 -24.62
N GLN A 223 12.66 -2.21 -24.56
CA GLN A 223 11.63 -1.29 -25.04
C GLN A 223 10.95 -0.61 -23.84
N PRO A 224 10.68 0.70 -23.91
CA PRO A 224 9.96 1.40 -22.87
C PRO A 224 8.59 0.75 -22.59
N LEU A 225 8.22 0.69 -21.30
CA LEU A 225 6.91 0.18 -20.89
C LEU A 225 5.79 1.03 -21.50
N LYS A 226 4.79 0.36 -22.07
CA LYS A 226 3.55 1.01 -22.50
C LYS A 226 2.62 1.18 -21.29
N TYR A 227 2.18 2.40 -21.04
CA TYR A 227 1.26 2.70 -19.94
C TYR A 227 -0.18 2.75 -20.47
N HIS A 228 -1.10 2.19 -19.68
CA HIS A 228 -2.52 2.39 -19.93
C HIS A 228 -2.93 3.83 -19.54
N PRO A 229 -3.91 4.41 -20.25
CA PRO A 229 -4.51 5.65 -19.81
C PRO A 229 -5.00 5.53 -18.35
N TYR A 230 -4.91 6.63 -17.60
CA TYR A 230 -5.46 6.66 -16.25
C TYR A 230 -6.99 6.47 -16.31
N ASP A 231 -7.50 5.45 -15.64
CA ASP A 231 -8.92 5.20 -15.48
C ASP A 231 -9.29 5.42 -14.00
N PRO A 232 -10.03 6.50 -13.70
CA PRO A 232 -10.40 6.81 -12.31
C PRO A 232 -11.44 5.83 -11.73
N SER A 233 -12.05 4.96 -12.56
CA SER A 233 -13.03 3.97 -12.12
C SER A 233 -12.39 2.69 -11.56
N LEU A 234 -11.08 2.50 -11.75
CA LEU A 234 -10.29 1.38 -11.26
C LEU A 234 -9.66 1.71 -9.92
#